data_a9958d3fc571c0a7fb744dd213226a07
#
_entry.id   a9958d3fc571c0a7fb744dd213226a07
#
_cell.length_a   1.000
_cell.length_b   1.000
_cell.length_c   1.000
_cell.angle_alpha   90.00
_cell.angle_beta   90.00
_cell.angle_gamma   90.00
#
_symmetry.space_group_name_H-M   'P 1'
#
loop_
_entity.id
_entity.type
_entity.pdbx_description
1 polymer ?
#
loop_
_entity_poly.entity_id
_entity_poly.type
_entity_poly.pdbx_seq_one_letter_code
_entity_poly.pdbx_strand_id
1 'polypeptide(L)'
;MAVFGFVGLGNMGGPMAARVAAAVPGTLGYDAAGTAERAGPGLAACQSVAEIARRADAVFLSLPDGKVVAAVAEDIAQAPSRRATLVVDLSTIGIAAARAAAAALARHGIRYLDAPVSGGVTGAKRGTIAVMAAGAAEDVARVRPALDAMAKNIFHVGTEPGQGQAMKVLNNFLSATAMAATSEAVIFGEANGLNMKTMLDVLNVSTGQNTATSDKFVNRILTGTFDAGFAARLMHKDVALYREALEATGTAKEVGTLVEAMWQRVCEQVGDGDFTRIYTHMKDGGKP
;
A
#
# COMPACT_ATOMS: atom_id res chain seq x y z
N MET A 1 12.12 2.72 26.59
CA MET A 1 11.14 2.80 25.48
C MET A 1 11.63 1.92 24.32
N ALA A 2 10.72 1.34 23.55
CA ALA A 2 11.09 0.57 22.36
C ALA A 2 11.66 1.53 21.30
N VAL A 3 12.71 1.10 20.62
CA VAL A 3 13.31 1.81 19.47
C VAL A 3 12.76 1.21 18.18
N PHE A 4 12.21 2.03 17.31
CA PHE A 4 11.69 1.61 16.01
C PHE A 4 12.65 2.02 14.90
N GLY A 5 12.79 1.16 13.89
CA GLY A 5 13.54 1.43 12.67
C GLY A 5 12.65 1.36 11.44
N PHE A 6 12.88 2.22 10.46
CA PHE A 6 12.21 2.20 9.17
C PHE A 6 13.22 1.90 8.07
N VAL A 7 12.88 0.99 7.18
CA VAL A 7 13.61 0.70 5.94
C VAL A 7 12.69 0.99 4.76
N GLY A 8 13.15 1.88 3.88
CA GLY A 8 12.36 2.45 2.79
C GLY A 8 11.67 3.76 3.22
N LEU A 9 12.22 4.89 2.77
CA LEU A 9 11.75 6.24 3.05
C LEU A 9 11.21 6.94 1.80
N GLY A 10 10.64 6.17 0.89
CA GLY A 10 10.00 6.70 -0.31
C GLY A 10 8.70 7.47 -0.01
N ASN A 11 7.85 7.64 -1.05
CA ASN A 11 6.62 8.45 -0.98
C ASN A 11 5.66 8.07 0.15
N MET A 12 5.65 6.81 0.57
CA MET A 12 4.84 6.33 1.70
C MET A 12 5.66 6.22 2.98
N GLY A 13 6.81 5.54 2.93
CA GLY A 13 7.63 5.26 4.10
C GLY A 13 8.19 6.50 4.79
N GLY A 14 8.67 7.48 4.04
CA GLY A 14 9.19 8.74 4.59
C GLY A 14 8.17 9.50 5.45
N PRO A 15 6.98 9.83 4.94
CA PRO A 15 5.93 10.45 5.75
C PRO A 15 5.50 9.63 6.96
N MET A 16 5.37 8.29 6.83
CA MET A 16 5.03 7.43 7.96
C MET A 16 6.13 7.44 9.02
N ALA A 17 7.40 7.28 8.62
CA ALA A 17 8.55 7.33 9.52
C ALA A 17 8.67 8.68 10.25
N ALA A 18 8.46 9.79 9.56
CA ALA A 18 8.48 11.13 10.15
C ALA A 18 7.40 11.31 11.23
N ARG A 19 6.19 10.77 10.99
CA ARG A 19 5.12 10.80 12.01
C ARG A 19 5.49 9.97 13.24
N VAL A 20 6.06 8.78 13.02
CA VAL A 20 6.52 7.93 14.14
C VAL A 20 7.66 8.62 14.90
N ALA A 21 8.64 9.22 14.20
CA ALA A 21 9.74 9.93 14.83
C ALA A 21 9.28 11.12 15.70
N ALA A 22 8.22 11.81 15.28
CA ALA A 22 7.63 12.90 16.07
C ALA A 22 6.95 12.42 17.36
N ALA A 23 6.38 11.21 17.36
CA ALA A 23 5.69 10.65 18.54
C ALA A 23 6.60 9.76 19.40
N VAL A 24 7.61 9.12 18.80
CA VAL A 24 8.54 8.19 19.45
C VAL A 24 9.97 8.64 19.17
N PRO A 25 10.56 9.47 20.05
CA PRO A 25 11.94 9.96 19.88
C PRO A 25 12.95 8.79 19.78
N GLY A 26 13.96 8.97 18.92
CA GLY A 26 14.98 7.95 18.69
C GLY A 26 14.61 6.93 17.59
N THR A 27 13.52 7.18 16.85
CA THR A 27 13.18 6.40 15.66
C THR A 27 14.30 6.53 14.60
N LEU A 28 14.69 5.38 14.03
CA LEU A 28 15.78 5.24 13.07
C LEU A 28 15.23 5.14 11.64
N GLY A 29 16.01 5.54 10.65
CA GLY A 29 15.62 5.42 9.25
C GLY A 29 16.77 5.03 8.33
N TYR A 30 16.47 4.25 7.29
CA TYR A 30 17.39 3.89 6.21
C TYR A 30 16.65 3.82 4.87
N ASP A 31 17.28 4.37 3.83
CA ASP A 31 16.83 4.22 2.43
C ASP A 31 18.05 4.02 1.53
N ALA A 32 18.00 2.99 0.68
CA ALA A 32 19.09 2.67 -0.24
C ALA A 32 19.36 3.74 -1.30
N ALA A 33 18.36 4.60 -1.60
CA ALA A 33 18.48 5.71 -2.55
C ALA A 33 18.90 7.03 -1.88
N GLY A 34 19.45 6.98 -0.66
CA GLY A 34 19.92 8.15 0.09
C GLY A 34 19.06 8.43 1.33
N THR A 35 19.57 8.06 2.51
CA THR A 35 18.83 8.24 3.76
C THR A 35 18.77 9.69 4.18
N ALA A 36 19.87 10.45 4.06
CA ALA A 36 19.97 11.83 4.55
C ALA A 36 18.96 12.76 3.85
N GLU A 37 18.76 12.58 2.54
CA GLU A 37 17.85 13.38 1.72
C GLU A 37 16.38 13.04 1.95
N ARG A 38 16.10 11.85 2.51
CA ARG A 38 14.74 11.30 2.70
C ARG A 38 14.29 11.27 4.16
N ALA A 39 15.25 11.38 5.08
CA ALA A 39 14.95 11.40 6.51
C ALA A 39 14.25 12.73 6.87
N GLY A 40 13.01 12.63 7.33
CA GLY A 40 12.26 13.74 7.87
C GLY A 40 12.77 14.19 9.26
N PRO A 41 12.27 15.31 9.78
CA PRO A 41 12.63 15.80 11.10
C PRO A 41 12.45 14.75 12.21
N GLY A 42 13.43 14.65 13.10
CA GLY A 42 13.40 13.73 14.24
C GLY A 42 13.78 12.27 13.92
N LEU A 43 13.96 11.93 12.65
CA LEU A 43 14.40 10.60 12.23
C LEU A 43 15.93 10.52 12.25
N ALA A 44 16.49 9.57 13.02
CA ALA A 44 17.93 9.36 13.04
C ALA A 44 18.36 8.49 11.85
N ALA A 45 19.16 9.08 10.95
CA ALA A 45 19.64 8.41 9.74
C ALA A 45 20.65 7.30 10.10
N CYS A 46 20.45 6.10 9.51
CA CYS A 46 21.37 4.97 9.56
C CYS A 46 22.01 4.74 8.19
N GLN A 47 23.17 4.06 8.19
CA GLN A 47 23.96 3.82 6.98
C GLN A 47 23.62 2.47 6.30
N SER A 48 22.89 1.59 7.00
CA SER A 48 22.55 0.25 6.48
C SER A 48 21.35 -0.37 7.21
N VAL A 49 20.76 -1.39 6.57
CA VAL A 49 19.77 -2.27 7.20
C VAL A 49 20.33 -2.96 8.45
N ALA A 50 21.59 -3.41 8.38
CA ALA A 50 22.26 -4.06 9.53
C ALA A 50 22.42 -3.10 10.72
N GLU A 51 22.64 -1.81 10.50
CA GLU A 51 22.67 -0.81 11.59
C GLU A 51 21.29 -0.65 12.22
N ILE A 52 20.23 -0.55 11.41
CA ILE A 52 18.84 -0.56 11.91
C ILE A 52 18.59 -1.79 12.77
N ALA A 53 18.93 -2.99 12.26
CA ALA A 53 18.67 -4.26 12.96
C ALA A 53 19.40 -4.37 14.30
N ARG A 54 20.60 -3.78 14.43
CA ARG A 54 21.35 -3.76 15.70
C ARG A 54 20.76 -2.80 16.72
N ARG A 55 20.10 -1.73 16.31
CA ARG A 55 19.69 -0.62 17.19
C ARG A 55 18.19 -0.64 17.51
N ALA A 56 17.36 -1.12 16.57
CA ALA A 56 15.91 -1.14 16.73
C ALA A 56 15.42 -2.43 17.44
N ASP A 57 14.30 -2.33 18.15
CA ASP A 57 13.57 -3.47 18.72
C ASP A 57 12.60 -4.07 17.69
N ALA A 58 12.03 -3.23 16.82
CA ALA A 58 11.19 -3.62 15.71
C ALA A 58 11.53 -2.79 14.46
N VAL A 59 11.49 -3.43 13.29
CA VAL A 59 11.83 -2.82 11.99
C VAL A 59 10.59 -2.77 11.09
N PHE A 60 10.20 -1.58 10.68
CA PHE A 60 9.13 -1.32 9.73
C PHE A 60 9.69 -1.29 8.31
N LEU A 61 9.03 -2.00 7.39
CA LEU A 61 9.38 -2.03 5.97
C LEU A 61 8.32 -1.26 5.17
N SER A 62 8.79 -0.42 4.23
CA SER A 62 7.92 0.23 3.24
C SER A 62 8.60 0.19 1.88
N LEU A 63 8.52 -0.96 1.22
CA LEU A 63 9.33 -1.37 0.09
C LEU A 63 8.46 -1.64 -1.16
N PRO A 64 9.05 -1.62 -2.38
CA PRO A 64 8.28 -1.66 -3.61
C PRO A 64 7.62 -3.02 -3.90
N ASP A 65 8.27 -4.12 -3.57
CA ASP A 65 7.83 -5.49 -3.91
C ASP A 65 8.39 -6.56 -2.97
N GLY A 66 7.92 -7.80 -3.16
CA GLY A 66 8.29 -8.94 -2.33
C GLY A 66 9.76 -9.38 -2.48
N LYS A 67 10.42 -9.11 -3.62
CA LYS A 67 11.84 -9.45 -3.81
C LYS A 67 12.71 -8.56 -2.94
N VAL A 68 12.40 -7.26 -2.91
CA VAL A 68 13.12 -6.31 -2.06
C VAL A 68 12.83 -6.57 -0.58
N VAL A 69 11.60 -6.92 -0.21
CA VAL A 69 11.27 -7.33 1.18
C VAL A 69 12.06 -8.57 1.59
N ALA A 70 12.16 -9.59 0.72
CA ALA A 70 12.92 -10.80 1.02
C ALA A 70 14.42 -10.51 1.23
N ALA A 71 15.03 -9.66 0.39
CA ALA A 71 16.43 -9.26 0.54
C ALA A 71 16.68 -8.49 1.84
N VAL A 72 15.81 -7.52 2.16
CA VAL A 72 15.94 -6.74 3.40
C VAL A 72 15.66 -7.60 4.64
N ALA A 73 14.74 -8.56 4.58
CA ALA A 73 14.49 -9.50 5.66
C ALA A 73 15.72 -10.38 5.93
N GLU A 74 16.42 -10.82 4.89
CA GLU A 74 17.68 -11.56 5.03
C GLU A 74 18.78 -10.69 5.64
N ASP A 75 18.95 -9.44 5.18
CA ASP A 75 19.91 -8.50 5.76
C ASP A 75 19.65 -8.25 7.26
N ILE A 76 18.37 -8.16 7.65
CA ILE A 76 17.98 -8.04 9.08
C ILE A 76 18.37 -9.32 9.82
N ALA A 77 18.04 -10.48 9.26
CA ALA A 77 18.28 -11.78 9.90
C ALA A 77 19.76 -12.07 10.12
N GLN A 78 20.60 -11.71 9.16
CA GLN A 78 22.06 -11.92 9.19
C GLN A 78 22.83 -10.82 9.92
N ALA A 79 22.18 -9.75 10.37
CA ALA A 79 22.87 -8.65 11.04
C ALA A 79 23.57 -9.12 12.33
N PRO A 80 24.90 -8.89 12.46
CA PRO A 80 25.64 -9.28 13.67
C PRO A 80 25.14 -8.47 14.88
N SER A 81 25.04 -9.11 16.04
CA SER A 81 24.54 -8.48 17.29
C SER A 81 23.15 -7.83 17.13
N ARG A 82 22.30 -8.45 16.34
CA ARG A 82 20.94 -7.99 16.07
C ARG A 82 20.11 -7.86 17.36
N ARG A 83 19.49 -6.71 17.53
CA ARG A 83 18.51 -6.43 18.58
C ARG A 83 17.06 -6.65 18.09
N ALA A 84 16.82 -6.41 16.80
CA ALA A 84 15.50 -6.54 16.20
C ALA A 84 14.95 -7.97 16.35
N THR A 85 13.76 -8.08 16.92
CA THR A 85 13.03 -9.34 17.13
C THR A 85 11.68 -9.36 16.41
N LEU A 86 11.31 -8.26 15.74
CA LEU A 86 10.06 -8.12 15.03
C LEU A 86 10.26 -7.31 13.75
N VAL A 87 9.75 -7.81 12.65
CA VAL A 87 9.59 -7.06 11.39
C VAL A 87 8.12 -6.75 11.18
N VAL A 88 7.80 -5.51 10.84
CA VAL A 88 6.47 -5.01 10.52
C VAL A 88 6.47 -4.57 9.07
N ASP A 89 5.80 -5.31 8.19
CA ASP A 89 5.81 -5.03 6.76
C ASP A 89 4.56 -4.23 6.35
N LEU A 90 4.78 -2.93 6.07
CA LEU A 90 3.75 -2.00 5.58
C LEU A 90 3.58 -2.05 4.05
N SER A 91 4.39 -2.85 3.36
CA SER A 91 4.42 -2.96 1.90
C SER A 91 3.23 -3.78 1.37
N THR A 92 2.92 -3.63 0.09
CA THR A 92 1.97 -4.52 -0.61
C THR A 92 2.77 -5.47 -1.51
N ILE A 93 2.93 -6.71 -1.06
CA ILE A 93 3.81 -7.72 -1.66
C ILE A 93 3.09 -9.02 -2.06
N GLY A 94 1.83 -9.16 -1.68
CA GLY A 94 1.04 -10.36 -1.92
C GLY A 94 1.21 -11.44 -0.85
N ILE A 95 0.25 -12.37 -0.83
CA ILE A 95 0.11 -13.37 0.25
C ILE A 95 1.30 -14.33 0.29
N ALA A 96 1.71 -14.84 -0.88
CA ALA A 96 2.79 -15.82 -0.96
C ALA A 96 4.13 -15.23 -0.48
N ALA A 97 4.46 -14.01 -0.91
CA ALA A 97 5.69 -13.32 -0.51
C ALA A 97 5.71 -13.01 1.00
N ALA A 98 4.60 -12.57 1.57
CA ALA A 98 4.49 -12.32 3.01
C ALA A 98 4.69 -13.60 3.85
N ARG A 99 4.08 -14.72 3.43
CA ARG A 99 4.30 -16.03 4.07
C ARG A 99 5.75 -16.50 3.97
N ALA A 100 6.37 -16.32 2.81
CA ALA A 100 7.78 -16.68 2.60
C ALA A 100 8.71 -15.83 3.48
N ALA A 101 8.48 -14.52 3.56
CA ALA A 101 9.24 -13.62 4.42
C ALA A 101 9.09 -13.99 5.90
N ALA A 102 7.87 -14.25 6.37
CA ALA A 102 7.60 -14.70 7.72
C ALA A 102 8.34 -16.02 8.06
N ALA A 103 8.28 -17.01 7.17
CA ALA A 103 8.96 -18.28 7.36
C ALA A 103 10.50 -18.14 7.36
N ALA A 104 11.05 -17.25 6.52
CA ALA A 104 12.47 -16.94 6.50
C ALA A 104 12.94 -16.31 7.81
N LEU A 105 12.23 -15.29 8.29
CA LEU A 105 12.54 -14.59 9.55
C LEU A 105 12.39 -15.49 10.77
N ALA A 106 11.39 -16.37 10.79
CA ALA A 106 11.14 -17.30 11.90
C ALA A 106 12.34 -18.25 12.14
N ARG A 107 13.07 -18.69 11.09
CA ARG A 107 14.27 -19.50 11.22
C ARG A 107 15.38 -18.83 12.03
N HIS A 108 15.33 -17.51 12.13
CA HIS A 108 16.27 -16.68 12.89
C HIS A 108 15.66 -16.15 14.19
N GLY A 109 14.49 -16.65 14.62
CA GLY A 109 13.81 -16.20 15.83
C GLY A 109 13.23 -14.77 15.73
N ILE A 110 12.98 -14.28 14.51
CA ILE A 110 12.35 -12.97 14.26
C ILE A 110 10.89 -13.17 13.94
N ARG A 111 10.00 -12.46 14.63
CA ARG A 111 8.58 -12.45 14.36
C ARG A 111 8.26 -11.50 13.19
N TYR A 112 7.15 -11.76 12.52
CA TYR A 112 6.70 -10.98 11.37
C TYR A 112 5.27 -10.54 11.58
N LEU A 113 5.00 -9.26 11.39
CA LEU A 113 3.69 -8.66 11.38
C LEU A 113 3.43 -8.12 9.96
N ASP A 114 2.47 -8.69 9.29
CA ASP A 114 1.97 -8.29 7.99
C ASP A 114 0.99 -7.14 8.18
N ALA A 115 1.34 -5.93 7.77
CA ALA A 115 0.61 -4.73 8.13
C ALA A 115 0.47 -3.71 6.98
N PRO A 116 0.03 -4.14 5.77
CA PRO A 116 -0.12 -3.23 4.64
C PRO A 116 -1.10 -2.10 4.95
N VAL A 117 -0.92 -0.98 4.24
CA VAL A 117 -1.61 0.28 4.52
C VAL A 117 -2.50 0.74 3.37
N SER A 118 -3.53 1.52 3.69
CA SER A 118 -4.40 2.20 2.73
C SER A 118 -4.61 3.66 3.12
N GLY A 119 -4.75 4.57 2.12
CA GLY A 119 -4.93 6.01 2.33
C GLY A 119 -4.00 6.90 1.51
N GLY A 120 -3.08 6.28 0.73
CA GLY A 120 -2.16 6.97 -0.17
C GLY A 120 -1.20 7.94 0.54
N VAL A 121 -0.43 8.68 -0.25
CA VAL A 121 0.58 9.64 0.24
C VAL A 121 -0.04 10.72 1.12
N THR A 122 -1.21 11.21 0.76
CA THR A 122 -1.94 12.22 1.56
C THR A 122 -2.31 11.69 2.95
N GLY A 123 -2.81 10.45 3.03
CA GLY A 123 -3.11 9.79 4.31
C GLY A 123 -1.85 9.57 5.15
N ALA A 124 -0.74 9.15 4.54
CA ALA A 124 0.54 8.97 5.23
C ALA A 124 1.05 10.30 5.83
N LYS A 125 1.01 11.39 5.05
CA LYS A 125 1.38 12.73 5.53
C LYS A 125 0.50 13.21 6.68
N ARG A 126 -0.81 12.96 6.62
CA ARG A 126 -1.78 13.40 7.65
C ARG A 126 -1.85 12.47 8.87
N GLY A 127 -1.29 11.25 8.81
CA GLY A 127 -1.45 10.23 9.84
C GLY A 127 -2.87 9.66 9.89
N THR A 128 -3.51 9.54 8.74
CA THR A 128 -4.91 9.08 8.62
C THR A 128 -5.06 7.80 7.80
N ILE A 129 -3.96 7.07 7.59
CA ILE A 129 -4.00 5.79 6.91
C ILE A 129 -4.80 4.75 7.71
N ALA A 130 -5.26 3.71 7.01
CA ALA A 130 -5.74 2.48 7.62
C ALA A 130 -4.64 1.42 7.55
N VAL A 131 -4.39 0.72 8.65
CA VAL A 131 -3.45 -0.41 8.75
C VAL A 131 -4.24 -1.70 8.87
N MET A 132 -3.88 -2.70 8.10
CA MET A 132 -4.49 -4.04 8.06
C MET A 132 -3.49 -5.05 8.63
N ALA A 133 -3.38 -5.13 9.96
CA ALA A 133 -2.37 -5.93 10.63
C ALA A 133 -2.79 -7.40 10.76
N ALA A 134 -1.88 -8.33 10.45
CA ALA A 134 -2.02 -9.75 10.70
C ALA A 134 -0.75 -10.33 11.32
N GLY A 135 -0.92 -11.14 12.35
CA GLY A 135 0.13 -11.74 13.18
C GLY A 135 -0.29 -11.79 14.63
N ALA A 136 0.63 -12.07 15.54
CA ALA A 136 0.30 -12.21 16.97
C ALA A 136 -0.21 -10.90 17.57
N ALA A 137 -1.25 -10.96 18.40
CA ALA A 137 -1.87 -9.79 19.02
C ALA A 137 -0.88 -9.00 19.91
N GLU A 138 0.01 -9.73 20.58
CA GLU A 138 1.08 -9.10 21.38
C GLU A 138 2.06 -8.29 20.53
N ASP A 139 2.30 -8.68 19.27
CA ASP A 139 3.15 -7.92 18.35
C ASP A 139 2.48 -6.65 17.87
N VAL A 140 1.18 -6.70 17.59
CA VAL A 140 0.38 -5.51 17.29
C VAL A 140 0.41 -4.54 18.48
N ALA A 141 0.22 -5.06 19.70
CA ALA A 141 0.28 -4.24 20.93
C ALA A 141 1.66 -3.63 21.14
N ARG A 142 2.74 -4.38 20.89
CA ARG A 142 4.13 -3.93 21.02
C ARG A 142 4.45 -2.72 20.14
N VAL A 143 3.93 -2.70 18.90
CA VAL A 143 4.19 -1.62 17.93
C VAL A 143 3.08 -0.58 17.89
N ARG A 144 2.07 -0.70 18.74
CA ARG A 144 0.92 0.20 18.80
C ARG A 144 1.29 1.69 18.86
N PRO A 145 2.32 2.13 19.64
CA PRO A 145 2.72 3.53 19.65
C PRO A 145 3.16 4.06 18.29
N ALA A 146 3.83 3.23 17.47
CA ALA A 146 4.20 3.61 16.11
C ALA A 146 2.99 3.60 15.15
N LEU A 147 2.10 2.61 15.29
CA LEU A 147 0.89 2.52 14.46
C LEU A 147 -0.05 3.70 14.72
N ASP A 148 -0.29 4.07 15.99
CA ASP A 148 -1.15 5.20 16.36
C ASP A 148 -0.61 6.55 15.87
N ALA A 149 0.72 6.70 15.74
CA ALA A 149 1.33 7.92 15.21
C ALA A 149 1.06 8.14 13.73
N MET A 150 0.90 7.07 12.95
CA MET A 150 0.77 7.15 11.49
C MET A 150 -0.61 6.78 10.94
N ALA A 151 -1.48 6.19 11.76
CA ALA A 151 -2.77 5.64 11.31
C ALA A 151 -3.94 6.13 12.18
N LYS A 152 -5.07 6.41 11.51
CA LYS A 152 -6.34 6.68 12.18
C LYS A 152 -7.07 5.40 12.56
N ASN A 153 -6.96 4.38 11.71
CA ASN A 153 -7.65 3.10 11.87
C ASN A 153 -6.64 1.96 11.81
N ILE A 154 -6.64 1.11 12.83
CA ILE A 154 -5.78 -0.06 12.91
C ILE A 154 -6.68 -1.27 13.11
N PHE A 155 -6.68 -2.15 12.11
CA PHE A 155 -7.47 -3.38 12.11
C PHE A 155 -6.54 -4.57 12.31
N HIS A 156 -6.78 -5.38 13.36
CA HIS A 156 -6.17 -6.69 13.48
C HIS A 156 -7.05 -7.69 12.72
N VAL A 157 -6.65 -7.99 11.47
CA VAL A 157 -7.48 -8.73 10.51
C VAL A 157 -7.25 -10.24 10.56
N GLY A 158 -6.27 -10.70 11.33
CA GLY A 158 -5.98 -12.11 11.51
C GLY A 158 -4.68 -12.37 12.24
N THR A 159 -4.41 -13.65 12.52
CA THR A 159 -3.22 -14.09 13.28
C THR A 159 -2.11 -14.66 12.40
N GLU A 160 -2.41 -14.97 11.13
CA GLU A 160 -1.49 -15.63 10.23
C GLU A 160 -0.88 -14.67 9.19
N PRO A 161 0.43 -14.81 8.88
CA PRO A 161 1.07 -14.04 7.83
C PRO A 161 0.35 -14.20 6.47
N GLY A 162 0.19 -13.08 5.78
CA GLY A 162 -0.50 -13.00 4.51
C GLY A 162 -1.99 -12.65 4.60
N GLN A 163 -2.61 -12.65 5.80
CA GLN A 163 -4.00 -12.21 5.96
C GLN A 163 -4.16 -10.70 5.79
N GLY A 164 -3.19 -9.91 6.24
CA GLY A 164 -3.13 -8.47 5.95
C GLY A 164 -3.01 -8.20 4.46
N GLN A 165 -2.13 -8.94 3.76
CA GLN A 165 -2.01 -8.84 2.30
C GLN A 165 -3.30 -9.24 1.60
N ALA A 166 -3.97 -10.31 2.04
CA ALA A 166 -5.26 -10.72 1.49
C ALA A 166 -6.29 -9.58 1.61
N MET A 167 -6.40 -8.97 2.79
CA MET A 167 -7.28 -7.81 3.00
C MET A 167 -6.89 -6.63 2.12
N LYS A 168 -5.58 -6.37 1.96
CA LYS A 168 -5.07 -5.28 1.13
C LYS A 168 -5.38 -5.48 -0.35
N VAL A 169 -5.09 -6.65 -0.92
CA VAL A 169 -5.29 -6.88 -2.35
C VAL A 169 -6.77 -6.92 -2.72
N LEU A 170 -7.65 -7.48 -1.87
CA LEU A 170 -9.10 -7.41 -2.09
C LEU A 170 -9.64 -5.98 -2.04
N ASN A 171 -9.14 -5.15 -1.11
CA ASN A 171 -9.51 -3.73 -1.06
C ASN A 171 -9.10 -2.99 -2.34
N ASN A 172 -7.87 -3.23 -2.81
CA ASN A 172 -7.38 -2.56 -4.02
C ASN A 172 -8.06 -3.07 -5.29
N PHE A 173 -8.41 -4.37 -5.35
CA PHE A 173 -9.24 -4.92 -6.42
C PHE A 173 -10.61 -4.23 -6.49
N LEU A 174 -11.30 -4.04 -5.35
CA LEU A 174 -12.59 -3.33 -5.34
C LEU A 174 -12.44 -1.87 -5.79
N SER A 175 -11.37 -1.19 -5.37
CA SER A 175 -11.08 0.18 -5.83
C SER A 175 -10.78 0.23 -7.33
N ALA A 176 -10.00 -0.71 -7.85
CA ALA A 176 -9.67 -0.83 -9.27
C ALA A 176 -10.91 -1.11 -10.12
N THR A 177 -11.77 -2.01 -9.65
CA THR A 177 -13.05 -2.36 -10.29
C THR A 177 -13.99 -1.15 -10.32
N ALA A 178 -14.10 -0.44 -9.20
CA ALA A 178 -14.93 0.77 -9.12
C ALA A 178 -14.45 1.84 -10.12
N MET A 179 -13.13 2.05 -10.24
CA MET A 179 -12.57 3.00 -11.21
C MET A 179 -12.86 2.59 -12.66
N ALA A 180 -12.67 1.32 -13.01
CA ALA A 180 -12.92 0.80 -14.35
C ALA A 180 -14.41 0.91 -14.71
N ALA A 181 -15.29 0.38 -13.86
CA ALA A 181 -16.73 0.37 -14.11
C ALA A 181 -17.32 1.80 -14.15
N THR A 182 -16.87 2.70 -13.26
CA THR A 182 -17.33 4.09 -13.25
C THR A 182 -16.83 4.84 -14.49
N SER A 183 -15.60 4.60 -14.94
CA SER A 183 -15.08 5.21 -16.18
C SER A 183 -15.93 4.83 -17.38
N GLU A 184 -16.22 3.55 -17.54
CA GLU A 184 -17.08 3.03 -18.62
C GLU A 184 -18.49 3.64 -18.56
N ALA A 185 -19.11 3.64 -17.38
CA ALA A 185 -20.45 4.17 -17.17
C ALA A 185 -20.54 5.70 -17.47
N VAL A 186 -19.54 6.47 -17.05
CA VAL A 186 -19.50 7.91 -17.32
C VAL A 186 -19.32 8.20 -18.80
N ILE A 187 -18.42 7.46 -19.49
CA ILE A 187 -18.23 7.60 -20.93
C ILE A 187 -19.52 7.26 -21.68
N PHE A 188 -20.23 6.19 -21.28
CA PHE A 188 -21.55 5.85 -21.84
C PHE A 188 -22.55 6.98 -21.64
N GLY A 189 -22.60 7.58 -20.44
CA GLY A 189 -23.50 8.70 -20.14
C GLY A 189 -23.18 9.93 -21.00
N GLU A 190 -21.90 10.29 -21.16
CA GLU A 190 -21.47 11.40 -22.02
C GLU A 190 -21.87 11.16 -23.49
N ALA A 191 -21.70 9.92 -23.98
CA ALA A 191 -22.15 9.55 -25.35
C ALA A 191 -23.65 9.68 -25.54
N ASN A 192 -24.44 9.65 -24.45
CA ASN A 192 -25.89 9.88 -24.47
C ASN A 192 -26.27 11.34 -24.11
N GLY A 193 -25.31 12.26 -24.11
CA GLY A 193 -25.55 13.70 -23.86
C GLY A 193 -25.68 14.09 -22.40
N LEU A 194 -25.34 13.21 -21.44
CA LEU A 194 -25.40 13.53 -20.02
C LEU A 194 -24.12 14.30 -19.58
N ASN A 195 -24.31 15.28 -18.71
CA ASN A 195 -23.20 16.02 -18.12
C ASN A 195 -22.56 15.23 -16.99
N MET A 196 -21.22 15.14 -16.96
CA MET A 196 -20.49 14.36 -15.94
C MET A 196 -20.83 14.79 -14.52
N LYS A 197 -20.86 16.10 -14.24
CA LYS A 197 -21.20 16.61 -12.90
C LYS A 197 -22.58 16.13 -12.45
N THR A 198 -23.57 16.26 -13.33
CA THR A 198 -24.95 15.81 -13.05
C THR A 198 -25.01 14.30 -12.81
N MET A 199 -24.28 13.51 -13.61
CA MET A 199 -24.20 12.06 -13.39
C MET A 199 -23.64 11.73 -12.01
N LEU A 200 -22.55 12.40 -11.60
CA LEU A 200 -21.93 12.17 -10.29
C LEU A 200 -22.85 12.61 -9.14
N ASP A 201 -23.57 13.74 -9.28
CA ASP A 201 -24.53 14.18 -8.28
C ASP A 201 -25.64 13.13 -8.06
N VAL A 202 -26.16 12.53 -9.15
CA VAL A 202 -27.17 11.45 -9.07
C VAL A 202 -26.58 10.18 -8.49
N LEU A 203 -25.42 9.72 -9.01
CA LEU A 203 -24.79 8.48 -8.57
C LEU A 203 -24.44 8.49 -7.08
N ASN A 204 -24.01 9.65 -6.56
CA ASN A 204 -23.58 9.77 -5.17
C ASN A 204 -24.73 9.79 -4.14
N VAL A 205 -25.98 9.85 -4.58
CA VAL A 205 -27.17 9.69 -3.73
C VAL A 205 -28.02 8.47 -4.12
N SER A 206 -27.49 7.61 -4.99
CA SER A 206 -28.15 6.43 -5.54
C SER A 206 -27.35 5.16 -5.29
N THR A 207 -27.89 4.00 -5.65
CA THR A 207 -27.27 2.69 -5.43
C THR A 207 -25.98 2.43 -6.21
N GLY A 208 -25.67 3.26 -7.20
CA GLY A 208 -24.40 3.23 -7.95
C GLY A 208 -23.21 3.90 -7.25
N GLN A 209 -23.41 4.46 -6.05
CA GLN A 209 -22.35 5.12 -5.29
C GLN A 209 -21.20 4.14 -4.98
N ASN A 210 -19.97 4.63 -5.18
CA ASN A 210 -18.75 3.93 -4.82
C ASN A 210 -17.60 4.92 -4.57
N THR A 211 -16.39 4.45 -4.26
CA THR A 211 -15.24 5.33 -3.98
C THR A 211 -14.74 6.08 -5.22
N ALA A 212 -14.99 5.58 -6.43
CA ALA A 212 -14.65 6.31 -7.65
C ALA A 212 -15.62 7.48 -7.85
N THR A 213 -16.94 7.26 -7.73
CA THR A 213 -17.94 8.33 -7.91
C THR A 213 -17.84 9.42 -6.86
N SER A 214 -17.61 9.06 -5.58
CA SER A 214 -17.67 9.99 -4.45
C SER A 214 -16.37 10.77 -4.19
N ASP A 215 -15.22 10.28 -4.73
CA ASP A 215 -13.93 10.92 -4.50
C ASP A 215 -13.14 11.14 -5.81
N LYS A 216 -12.78 10.07 -6.52
CA LYS A 216 -11.82 10.16 -7.64
C LYS A 216 -12.39 10.96 -8.82
N PHE A 217 -13.62 10.70 -9.19
CA PHE A 217 -14.28 11.45 -10.27
C PHE A 217 -14.54 12.89 -9.87
N VAL A 218 -15.11 13.14 -8.70
CA VAL A 218 -15.45 14.51 -8.25
C VAL A 218 -14.20 15.37 -8.05
N ASN A 219 -13.16 14.82 -7.40
CA ASN A 219 -12.03 15.61 -6.94
C ASN A 219 -10.82 15.58 -7.88
N ARG A 220 -10.76 14.68 -8.88
CA ARG A 220 -9.58 14.48 -9.72
C ARG A 220 -9.87 14.47 -11.22
N ILE A 221 -10.94 13.80 -11.65
CA ILE A 221 -11.28 13.67 -13.07
C ILE A 221 -12.09 14.87 -13.54
N LEU A 222 -13.16 15.22 -12.82
CA LEU A 222 -14.00 16.39 -13.14
C LEU A 222 -13.20 17.72 -13.08
N THR A 223 -12.21 17.80 -12.18
CA THR A 223 -11.33 18.95 -12.05
C THR A 223 -10.16 18.94 -13.05
N GLY A 224 -9.93 17.82 -13.73
CA GLY A 224 -8.83 17.64 -14.67
C GLY A 224 -7.44 17.53 -14.03
N THR A 225 -7.32 17.34 -12.70
CA THR A 225 -6.02 17.30 -12.02
C THR A 225 -5.32 15.95 -12.14
N PHE A 226 -6.04 14.83 -12.16
CA PHE A 226 -5.51 13.46 -12.26
C PHE A 226 -4.34 13.20 -11.28
N ASP A 227 -4.52 13.55 -10.00
CA ASP A 227 -3.50 13.60 -8.98
C ASP A 227 -3.94 12.91 -7.66
N ALA A 228 -4.60 11.77 -7.76
CA ALA A 228 -4.98 10.99 -6.58
C ALA A 228 -3.78 10.44 -5.79
N GLY A 229 -2.59 10.48 -6.38
CA GLY A 229 -1.32 10.13 -5.73
C GLY A 229 -1.03 8.63 -5.71
N PHE A 230 -1.53 7.88 -6.71
CA PHE A 230 -1.25 6.46 -6.88
C PHE A 230 -1.02 6.14 -8.36
N ALA A 231 0.16 5.59 -8.68
CA ALA A 231 0.53 5.30 -10.06
C ALA A 231 -0.27 4.13 -10.65
N ALA A 232 -0.60 4.20 -11.94
CA ALA A 232 -1.32 3.15 -12.66
C ALA A 232 -0.59 1.79 -12.58
N ARG A 233 0.75 1.77 -12.70
CA ARG A 233 1.54 0.55 -12.55
C ARG A 233 1.42 -0.11 -11.17
N LEU A 234 1.23 0.69 -10.11
CA LEU A 234 1.03 0.16 -8.76
C LEU A 234 -0.37 -0.42 -8.59
N MET A 235 -1.39 0.19 -9.22
CA MET A 235 -2.73 -0.38 -9.25
C MET A 235 -2.73 -1.71 -9.99
N HIS A 236 -2.13 -1.78 -11.19
CA HIS A 236 -1.99 -3.05 -11.94
C HIS A 236 -1.27 -4.11 -11.12
N LYS A 237 -0.12 -3.78 -10.49
CA LYS A 237 0.59 -4.71 -9.60
C LYS A 237 -0.33 -5.28 -8.52
N ASP A 238 -1.10 -4.43 -7.85
CA ASP A 238 -1.95 -4.87 -6.74
C ASP A 238 -3.12 -5.75 -7.22
N VAL A 239 -3.69 -5.47 -8.40
CA VAL A 239 -4.72 -6.33 -9.02
C VAL A 239 -4.13 -7.65 -9.51
N ALA A 240 -2.91 -7.65 -10.05
CA ALA A 240 -2.22 -8.88 -10.45
C ALA A 240 -1.95 -9.79 -9.23
N LEU A 241 -1.52 -9.23 -8.09
CA LEU A 241 -1.38 -9.97 -6.84
C LEU A 241 -2.71 -10.56 -6.34
N TYR A 242 -3.83 -9.83 -6.53
CA TYR A 242 -5.15 -10.35 -6.22
C TYR A 242 -5.51 -11.53 -7.13
N ARG A 243 -5.31 -11.43 -8.44
CA ARG A 243 -5.57 -12.50 -9.39
C ARG A 243 -4.73 -13.76 -9.10
N GLU A 244 -3.44 -13.56 -8.79
CA GLU A 244 -2.57 -14.67 -8.36
C GLU A 244 -3.13 -15.38 -7.12
N ALA A 245 -3.62 -14.62 -6.13
CA ALA A 245 -4.24 -15.18 -4.93
C ALA A 245 -5.53 -15.96 -5.22
N LEU A 246 -6.36 -15.50 -6.18
CA LEU A 246 -7.56 -16.23 -6.60
C LEU A 246 -7.21 -17.58 -7.21
N GLU A 247 -6.16 -17.67 -8.01
CA GLU A 247 -5.71 -18.95 -8.59
C GLU A 247 -5.19 -19.91 -7.50
N ALA A 248 -4.43 -19.39 -6.55
CA ALA A 248 -3.90 -20.19 -5.45
C ALA A 248 -4.99 -20.74 -4.51
N THR A 249 -6.13 -20.04 -4.40
CA THR A 249 -7.26 -20.44 -3.54
C THR A 249 -8.36 -21.18 -4.29
N GLY A 250 -8.37 -21.17 -5.62
CA GLY A 250 -9.42 -21.76 -6.46
C GLY A 250 -10.78 -21.09 -6.32
N THR A 251 -10.83 -19.83 -5.90
CA THR A 251 -12.08 -19.07 -5.75
C THR A 251 -12.55 -18.46 -7.06
N ALA A 252 -13.78 -17.89 -7.09
CA ALA A 252 -14.34 -17.20 -8.26
C ALA A 252 -13.40 -16.10 -8.77
N LYS A 253 -13.12 -16.05 -10.08
CA LYS A 253 -12.06 -15.22 -10.65
C LYS A 253 -12.45 -14.45 -11.93
N GLU A 254 -13.69 -14.55 -12.38
CA GLU A 254 -14.13 -13.97 -13.65
C GLU A 254 -13.92 -12.46 -13.69
N VAL A 255 -14.42 -11.74 -12.68
CA VAL A 255 -14.27 -10.27 -12.58
C VAL A 255 -12.80 -9.90 -12.34
N GLY A 256 -12.10 -10.65 -11.48
CA GLY A 256 -10.67 -10.41 -11.19
C GLY A 256 -9.80 -10.51 -12.44
N THR A 257 -10.05 -11.50 -13.28
CA THR A 257 -9.34 -11.70 -14.56
C THR A 257 -9.61 -10.56 -15.54
N LEU A 258 -10.87 -10.14 -15.68
CA LEU A 258 -11.24 -9.04 -16.55
C LEU A 258 -10.59 -7.71 -16.10
N VAL A 259 -10.71 -7.40 -14.82
CA VAL A 259 -10.17 -6.15 -14.26
C VAL A 259 -8.64 -6.12 -14.34
N GLU A 260 -7.96 -7.24 -14.09
CA GLU A 260 -6.50 -7.31 -14.25
C GLU A 260 -6.07 -7.03 -15.70
N ALA A 261 -6.72 -7.67 -16.69
CA ALA A 261 -6.42 -7.42 -18.10
C ALA A 261 -6.69 -5.97 -18.52
N MET A 262 -7.71 -5.31 -17.96
CA MET A 262 -7.96 -3.88 -18.20
C MET A 262 -6.82 -3.01 -17.61
N TRP A 263 -6.43 -3.25 -16.37
CA TRP A 263 -5.36 -2.49 -15.71
C TRP A 263 -3.98 -2.74 -16.32
N GLN A 264 -3.74 -3.92 -16.89
CA GLN A 264 -2.53 -4.19 -17.66
C GLN A 264 -2.42 -3.23 -18.86
N ARG A 265 -3.48 -3.08 -19.66
CA ARG A 265 -3.50 -2.14 -20.81
C ARG A 265 -3.32 -0.69 -20.35
N VAL A 266 -3.97 -0.30 -19.26
CA VAL A 266 -3.79 1.04 -18.67
C VAL A 266 -2.33 1.25 -18.24
N CYS A 267 -1.72 0.24 -17.60
CA CYS A 267 -0.33 0.29 -17.15
C CYS A 267 0.64 0.47 -18.33
N GLU A 268 0.42 -0.22 -19.44
CA GLU A 268 1.26 -0.13 -20.64
C GLU A 268 1.29 1.28 -21.24
N GLN A 269 0.21 2.04 -21.14
CA GLN A 269 0.11 3.39 -21.69
C GLN A 269 0.38 4.51 -20.67
N VAL A 270 -0.11 4.34 -19.46
CA VAL A 270 -0.06 5.38 -18.42
C VAL A 270 1.17 5.25 -17.53
N GLY A 271 1.66 4.02 -17.29
CA GLY A 271 2.87 3.73 -16.52
C GLY A 271 2.88 4.36 -15.13
N ASP A 272 3.79 5.30 -14.91
CA ASP A 272 3.96 6.06 -13.66
C ASP A 272 2.94 7.20 -13.49
N GLY A 273 2.10 7.47 -14.48
CA GLY A 273 1.00 8.41 -14.38
C GLY A 273 -0.04 7.96 -13.34
N ASP A 274 -0.85 8.92 -12.88
CA ASP A 274 -1.87 8.67 -11.88
C ASP A 274 -2.96 7.69 -12.38
N PHE A 275 -3.38 6.76 -11.54
CA PHE A 275 -4.33 5.71 -11.90
C PHE A 275 -5.72 6.24 -12.32
N THR A 276 -6.07 7.47 -11.97
CA THR A 276 -7.31 8.11 -12.43
C THR A 276 -7.33 8.37 -13.92
N ARG A 277 -6.17 8.31 -14.60
CA ARG A 277 -6.07 8.39 -16.07
C ARG A 277 -6.65 7.18 -16.82
N ILE A 278 -7.11 6.14 -16.11
CA ILE A 278 -7.94 5.08 -16.73
C ILE A 278 -9.15 5.67 -17.45
N TYR A 279 -9.75 6.73 -16.93
CA TYR A 279 -10.88 7.39 -17.59
C TYR A 279 -10.49 7.95 -18.97
N THR A 280 -9.39 8.70 -19.07
CA THR A 280 -8.92 9.24 -20.37
C THR A 280 -8.48 8.12 -21.31
N HIS A 281 -7.75 7.12 -20.81
CA HIS A 281 -7.39 5.94 -21.59
C HIS A 281 -8.60 5.24 -22.23
N MET A 282 -9.66 5.02 -21.45
CA MET A 282 -10.88 4.37 -21.98
C MET A 282 -11.66 5.28 -22.92
N LYS A 283 -11.73 6.60 -22.64
CA LYS A 283 -12.41 7.59 -23.48
C LYS A 283 -11.78 7.71 -24.86
N ASP A 284 -10.46 7.64 -24.92
CA ASP A 284 -9.70 7.69 -26.18
C ASP A 284 -9.67 6.33 -26.93
N GLY A 285 -10.47 5.35 -26.49
CA GLY A 285 -10.56 4.01 -27.07
C GLY A 285 -9.31 3.17 -26.91
N GLY A 286 -8.51 3.46 -25.88
CA GLY A 286 -7.26 2.76 -25.62
C GLY A 286 -6.17 3.01 -26.65
N LYS A 287 -6.30 4.07 -27.45
CA LYS A 287 -5.26 4.46 -28.41
C LYS A 287 -4.10 5.14 -27.69
N PRO A 288 -2.84 4.90 -28.15
CA PRO A 288 -1.66 5.49 -27.57
C PRO A 288 -1.62 7.00 -27.73
#